data_6a2a51f1fbf8752da364f377a246c715
#
_entry.id   6a2a51f1fbf8752da364f377a246c715
#
_cell.length_a   1.000
_cell.length_b   1.000
_cell.length_c   1.000
_cell.angle_alpha   90.00
_cell.angle_beta   90.00
_cell.angle_gamma   90.00
#
_symmetry.space_group_name_H-M   'P 1'
#
loop_
_entity.id
_entity.type
_entity.pdbx_description
1 polymer ?
#
loop_
_entity_poly.entity_id
_entity_poly.type
_entity_poly.pdbx_seq_one_letter_code
_entity_poly.pdbx_strand_id
1 'polypeptide(L)'
;SDDIYPKCPGILKGLRDYETFTAPLTGTALLKSKKVFDNSKVTDHHAIIPTGQHPQNLTDMERRVFDLIARRFIAVFYPDCKFATTTVLGEVESIEFKATGKQILEPGWRIIFGIPSAQSQEEKEEKGEEENVLPAFVKGESGPHVPDLYEKWTQPPRPYTEATLLRAMETAGKLVDNDELRDALKENGIGRPSTRAAIIETLFKRNYIRKEKKNLIATPTGVELIQIIHEELLKSAELTGIWEKKLREIERRTYNAGQFLEELKQMVSEVVMSVLS
;
A
#
# COMPACT_ATOMS: atom_id res chain seq x y z
N SER A 1 -6.25 12.63 -12.68
CA SER A 1 -6.70 13.01 -14.02
C SER A 1 -6.13 14.38 -14.39
N ASP A 2 -5.79 14.58 -15.66
CA ASP A 2 -5.16 15.82 -16.16
C ASP A 2 -6.07 17.05 -16.09
N ASP A 3 -7.37 16.87 -16.13
CA ASP A 3 -8.38 17.94 -16.01
C ASP A 3 -8.44 18.59 -14.62
N ILE A 4 -7.88 17.92 -13.62
CA ILE A 4 -7.75 18.44 -12.25
C ILE A 4 -6.57 19.40 -12.11
N TYR A 5 -5.50 19.23 -12.91
CA TYR A 5 -4.29 20.03 -12.80
C TYR A 5 -4.52 21.55 -12.83
N PRO A 6 -5.35 22.10 -13.75
CA PRO A 6 -5.62 23.55 -13.78
C PRO A 6 -6.32 24.10 -12.52
N LYS A 7 -7.01 23.23 -11.76
CA LYS A 7 -7.71 23.59 -10.51
C LYS A 7 -6.77 23.61 -9.30
N CYS A 8 -5.62 22.92 -9.37
CA CYS A 8 -4.71 22.73 -8.24
C CYS A 8 -4.19 24.05 -7.62
N PRO A 9 -3.84 25.10 -8.38
CA PRO A 9 -3.41 26.38 -7.79
C PRO A 9 -4.49 27.02 -6.91
N GLY A 10 -5.76 26.97 -7.35
CA GLY A 10 -6.89 27.46 -6.57
C GLY A 10 -7.13 26.67 -5.30
N ILE A 11 -7.00 25.34 -5.39
CA ILE A 11 -7.13 24.43 -4.24
C ILE A 11 -6.03 24.72 -3.20
N LEU A 12 -4.76 24.83 -3.65
CA LEU A 12 -3.64 25.14 -2.75
C LEU A 12 -3.84 26.47 -2.02
N LYS A 13 -4.32 27.49 -2.73
CA LYS A 13 -4.64 28.82 -2.15
C LYS A 13 -5.75 28.73 -1.09
N GLY A 14 -6.67 27.80 -1.20
CA GLY A 14 -7.75 27.57 -0.24
C GLY A 14 -7.30 26.87 1.05
N LEU A 15 -6.13 26.21 1.05
CA LEU A 15 -5.58 25.51 2.21
C LEU A 15 -4.84 26.43 3.17
N ARG A 16 -5.57 27.38 3.79
CA ARG A 16 -5.01 28.46 4.64
C ARG A 16 -4.20 27.95 5.81
N ASP A 17 -4.62 26.88 6.48
CA ASP A 17 -3.91 26.31 7.64
C ASP A 17 -2.55 25.69 7.26
N TYR A 18 -2.29 25.53 5.95
CA TYR A 18 -1.07 24.95 5.40
C TYR A 18 -0.21 25.99 4.66
N GLU A 19 -0.42 27.28 4.92
CA GLU A 19 0.25 28.37 4.21
C GLU A 19 1.78 28.22 4.20
N THR A 20 2.38 27.78 5.31
CA THR A 20 3.82 27.49 5.39
C THR A 20 4.30 26.54 4.28
N PHE A 21 3.46 25.60 3.86
CA PHE A 21 3.79 24.63 2.82
C PHE A 21 3.27 25.04 1.44
N THR A 22 2.21 25.84 1.37
CA THR A 22 1.64 26.24 0.07
C THR A 22 2.26 27.52 -0.46
N ALA A 23 2.78 28.41 0.40
CA ALA A 23 3.44 29.65 -0.03
C ALA A 23 4.58 29.46 -1.04
N PRO A 24 5.50 28.49 -0.87
CA PRO A 24 6.55 28.22 -1.85
C PRO A 24 6.03 27.78 -3.23
N LEU A 25 4.80 27.25 -3.29
CA LEU A 25 4.16 26.77 -4.52
C LEU A 25 3.32 27.86 -5.20
N THR A 26 3.05 28.97 -4.50
CA THR A 26 2.21 30.06 -5.01
C THR A 26 3.03 30.97 -5.93
N GLY A 27 2.49 31.28 -7.11
CA GLY A 27 3.16 32.17 -8.06
C GLY A 27 4.19 31.48 -8.96
N THR A 28 4.42 30.20 -8.79
CA THR A 28 5.27 29.39 -9.68
C THR A 28 4.44 28.37 -10.44
N ALA A 29 4.95 27.89 -11.58
CA ALA A 29 4.33 26.76 -12.27
C ALA A 29 4.44 25.50 -11.40
N LEU A 30 3.31 24.90 -11.07
CA LEU A 30 3.30 23.67 -10.28
C LEU A 30 3.97 22.52 -11.03
N LEU A 31 4.68 21.67 -10.30
CA LEU A 31 5.26 20.47 -10.85
C LEU A 31 4.15 19.53 -11.37
N LYS A 32 4.14 19.26 -12.68
CA LYS A 32 3.24 18.27 -13.29
C LYS A 32 4.00 16.98 -13.54
N SER A 33 4.00 16.10 -12.57
CA SER A 33 4.64 14.80 -12.70
C SER A 33 3.70 13.77 -13.34
N LYS A 34 4.16 13.00 -14.33
CA LYS A 34 3.43 11.89 -14.91
C LYS A 34 3.16 10.76 -13.90
N LYS A 35 3.90 10.70 -12.79
CA LYS A 35 3.63 9.80 -11.67
C LYS A 35 2.34 10.15 -10.93
N VAL A 36 1.90 11.42 -11.00
CA VAL A 36 0.74 11.97 -10.29
C VAL A 36 -0.44 12.19 -11.25
N PHE A 37 -0.17 12.77 -12.42
CA PHE A 37 -1.18 13.07 -13.44
C PHE A 37 -1.00 12.11 -14.61
N ASP A 38 -1.80 11.06 -14.64
CA ASP A 38 -1.77 10.02 -15.67
C ASP A 38 -3.19 9.50 -15.93
N ASN A 39 -3.80 9.97 -17.01
CA ASN A 39 -5.17 9.59 -17.38
C ASN A 39 -5.30 8.10 -17.66
N SER A 40 -4.23 7.43 -18.09
CA SER A 40 -4.26 5.98 -18.37
C SER A 40 -4.44 5.12 -17.12
N LYS A 41 -4.19 5.69 -15.93
CA LYS A 41 -4.32 5.03 -14.63
C LYS A 41 -5.59 5.44 -13.87
N VAL A 42 -6.39 6.34 -14.44
CA VAL A 42 -7.68 6.74 -13.86
C VAL A 42 -8.75 5.86 -14.47
N THR A 43 -9.37 5.01 -13.65
CA THR A 43 -10.47 4.13 -14.09
C THR A 43 -11.83 4.80 -13.88
N ASP A 44 -12.31 4.81 -12.63
CA ASP A 44 -13.64 5.33 -12.28
C ASP A 44 -13.56 6.75 -11.70
N HIS A 45 -12.58 7.02 -10.85
CA HIS A 45 -12.43 8.26 -10.11
C HIS A 45 -10.98 8.71 -10.03
N HIS A 46 -10.76 10.03 -9.98
CA HIS A 46 -9.45 10.58 -9.60
C HIS A 46 -9.20 10.39 -8.09
N ALA A 47 -7.97 10.65 -7.65
CA ALA A 47 -7.62 10.61 -6.23
C ALA A 47 -8.49 11.57 -5.39
N ILE A 48 -8.68 11.24 -4.11
CA ILE A 48 -9.33 12.14 -3.15
C ILE A 48 -8.41 13.35 -2.94
N ILE A 49 -8.94 14.54 -3.16
CA ILE A 49 -8.23 15.81 -3.02
C ILE A 49 -9.09 16.81 -2.24
N PRO A 50 -8.50 17.85 -1.63
CA PRO A 50 -9.25 18.94 -1.03
C PRO A 50 -10.06 19.70 -2.09
N THR A 51 -11.20 20.26 -1.68
CA THR A 51 -12.04 21.08 -2.57
C THR A 51 -11.54 22.52 -2.73
N GLY A 52 -10.58 22.95 -1.90
CA GLY A 52 -10.13 24.33 -1.79
C GLY A 52 -10.99 25.20 -0.85
N GLN A 53 -12.05 24.64 -0.28
CA GLN A 53 -12.83 25.32 0.78
C GLN A 53 -12.18 25.04 2.13
N HIS A 54 -12.18 26.09 2.99
CA HIS A 54 -11.70 25.93 4.37
C HIS A 54 -12.75 25.15 5.17
N PRO A 55 -12.38 24.00 5.76
CA PRO A 55 -13.32 23.19 6.51
C PRO A 55 -13.69 23.88 7.84
N GLN A 56 -14.97 23.75 8.23
CA GLN A 56 -15.48 24.32 9.48
C GLN A 56 -16.05 23.21 10.34
N ASN A 57 -15.92 23.33 11.67
CA ASN A 57 -16.55 22.44 12.67
C ASN A 57 -16.22 20.94 12.50
N LEU A 58 -14.99 20.63 12.12
CA LEU A 58 -14.53 19.25 12.02
C LEU A 58 -14.38 18.64 13.43
N THR A 59 -14.83 17.40 13.58
CA THR A 59 -14.43 16.54 14.69
C THR A 59 -12.93 16.25 14.64
N ASP A 60 -12.34 15.77 15.72
CA ASP A 60 -10.91 15.43 15.75
C ASP A 60 -10.54 14.36 14.73
N MET A 61 -11.41 13.39 14.48
CA MET A 61 -11.18 12.35 13.48
C MET A 61 -11.22 12.93 12.07
N GLU A 62 -12.23 13.73 11.74
CA GLU A 62 -12.34 14.39 10.44
C GLU A 62 -11.14 15.30 10.19
N ARG A 63 -10.69 16.06 11.22
CA ARG A 63 -9.49 16.89 11.15
C ARG A 63 -8.25 16.10 10.80
N ARG A 64 -8.03 14.94 11.42
CA ARG A 64 -6.89 14.06 11.13
C ARG A 64 -6.95 13.52 9.70
N VAL A 65 -8.12 13.11 9.24
CA VAL A 65 -8.30 12.63 7.85
C VAL A 65 -8.06 13.76 6.86
N PHE A 66 -8.62 14.95 7.13
CA PHE A 66 -8.41 16.12 6.29
C PHE A 66 -6.93 16.53 6.22
N ASP A 67 -6.24 16.58 7.39
CA ASP A 67 -4.80 16.87 7.46
C ASP A 67 -3.97 15.91 6.61
N LEU A 68 -4.25 14.60 6.70
CA LEU A 68 -3.57 13.60 5.89
C LEU A 68 -3.75 13.82 4.39
N ILE A 69 -5.00 14.10 3.96
CA ILE A 69 -5.34 14.35 2.55
C ILE A 69 -4.70 15.66 2.08
N ALA A 70 -4.80 16.74 2.86
CA ALA A 70 -4.24 18.04 2.51
C ALA A 70 -2.71 17.97 2.39
N ARG A 71 -2.02 17.39 3.37
CA ARG A 71 -0.56 17.18 3.32
C ARG A 71 -0.15 16.33 2.12
N ARG A 72 -0.87 15.24 1.84
CA ARG A 72 -0.58 14.39 0.68
C ARG A 72 -0.77 15.15 -0.62
N PHE A 73 -1.83 15.95 -0.73
CA PHE A 73 -2.09 16.78 -1.90
C PHE A 73 -1.00 17.84 -2.12
N ILE A 74 -0.54 18.51 -1.07
CA ILE A 74 0.55 19.50 -1.16
C ILE A 74 1.86 18.82 -1.57
N ALA A 75 2.16 17.68 -0.96
CA ALA A 75 3.42 16.94 -1.15
C ALA A 75 3.67 16.53 -2.61
N VAL A 76 2.62 16.31 -3.43
CA VAL A 76 2.80 15.90 -4.84
C VAL A 76 3.37 17.00 -5.73
N PHE A 77 3.35 18.25 -5.27
CA PHE A 77 3.93 19.40 -5.98
C PHE A 77 5.34 19.75 -5.52
N TYR A 78 5.84 19.08 -4.50
CA TYR A 78 7.20 19.24 -4.01
C TYR A 78 8.17 18.34 -4.79
N PRO A 79 9.47 18.70 -4.82
CA PRO A 79 10.49 17.85 -5.44
C PRO A 79 10.62 16.51 -4.72
N ASP A 80 11.18 15.53 -5.42
CA ASP A 80 11.46 14.21 -4.86
C ASP A 80 12.46 14.32 -3.69
N CYS A 81 12.32 13.48 -2.68
CA CYS A 81 13.32 13.31 -1.64
C CYS A 81 14.55 12.62 -2.23
N LYS A 82 15.73 13.25 -2.08
CA LYS A 82 17.01 12.67 -2.50
C LYS A 82 17.74 12.10 -1.28
N PHE A 83 18.21 10.89 -1.39
CA PHE A 83 18.97 10.22 -0.35
C PHE A 83 20.14 9.44 -0.96
N ALA A 84 21.22 9.30 -0.18
CA ALA A 84 22.32 8.41 -0.47
C ALA A 84 22.16 7.13 0.35
N THR A 85 22.36 5.98 -0.29
CA THR A 85 22.46 4.69 0.39
C THR A 85 23.90 4.21 0.31
N THR A 86 24.51 3.93 1.47
CA THR A 86 25.85 3.38 1.57
C THR A 86 25.73 1.92 1.99
N THR A 87 26.37 1.03 1.24
CA THR A 87 26.51 -0.38 1.62
C THR A 87 28.00 -0.66 1.79
N VAL A 88 28.36 -1.12 2.98
CA VAL A 88 29.72 -1.51 3.32
C VAL A 88 29.76 -3.03 3.44
N LEU A 89 30.68 -3.64 2.74
CA LEU A 89 30.98 -5.07 2.84
C LEU A 89 32.37 -5.18 3.47
N GLY A 90 32.47 -5.89 4.57
CA GLY A 90 33.73 -6.19 5.27
C GLY A 90 33.93 -7.69 5.38
N GLU A 91 35.16 -8.12 5.57
CA GLU A 91 35.50 -9.54 5.74
C GLU A 91 36.46 -9.66 6.94
N VAL A 92 36.20 -10.65 7.78
CA VAL A 92 37.08 -11.03 8.89
C VAL A 92 37.19 -12.57 8.88
N GLU A 93 38.40 -13.10 8.66
CA GLU A 93 38.65 -14.54 8.62
C GLU A 93 37.66 -15.31 7.68
N SER A 94 37.42 -14.77 6.49
CA SER A 94 36.48 -15.30 5.50
C SER A 94 34.98 -15.25 5.89
N ILE A 95 34.65 -14.52 6.97
CA ILE A 95 33.25 -14.23 7.33
C ILE A 95 32.89 -12.85 6.79
N GLU A 96 31.87 -12.78 5.97
CA GLU A 96 31.38 -11.53 5.40
C GLU A 96 30.48 -10.78 6.38
N PHE A 97 30.73 -9.48 6.51
CA PHE A 97 29.90 -8.53 7.26
C PHE A 97 29.31 -7.51 6.30
N LYS A 98 28.04 -7.15 6.51
CA LYS A 98 27.35 -6.14 5.72
C LYS A 98 26.72 -5.09 6.61
N ALA A 99 27.04 -3.83 6.35
CA ALA A 99 26.35 -2.69 6.94
C ALA A 99 25.68 -1.86 5.85
N THR A 100 24.48 -1.36 6.13
CA THR A 100 23.76 -0.48 5.20
C THR A 100 23.31 0.76 5.95
N GLY A 101 23.59 1.92 5.37
CA GLY A 101 23.14 3.21 5.90
C GLY A 101 22.41 4.02 4.84
N LYS A 102 21.57 4.95 5.31
CA LYS A 102 20.81 5.87 4.46
C LYS A 102 20.93 7.29 5.03
N GLN A 103 21.31 8.23 4.18
CA GLN A 103 21.42 9.63 4.52
C GLN A 103 20.52 10.46 3.60
N ILE A 104 19.62 11.26 4.17
CA ILE A 104 18.80 12.18 3.40
C ILE A 104 19.66 13.37 3.01
N LEU A 105 19.82 13.64 1.70
CA LEU A 105 20.55 14.77 1.14
C LEU A 105 19.62 15.98 0.96
N GLU A 106 18.44 15.74 0.38
CA GLU A 106 17.40 16.75 0.17
C GLU A 106 16.06 16.15 0.61
N PRO A 107 15.38 16.72 1.61
CA PRO A 107 14.15 16.11 2.15
C PRO A 107 12.98 16.16 1.18
N GLY A 108 12.95 17.14 0.25
CA GLY A 108 11.88 17.27 -0.75
C GLY A 108 10.48 17.27 -0.10
N TRP A 109 9.56 16.49 -0.66
CA TRP A 109 8.19 16.40 -0.17
C TRP A 109 8.06 15.90 1.30
N ARG A 110 9.08 15.28 1.86
CA ARG A 110 9.03 14.76 3.25
C ARG A 110 8.89 15.87 4.29
N ILE A 111 9.29 17.09 3.99
CA ILE A 111 9.14 18.24 4.91
C ILE A 111 7.68 18.49 5.31
N ILE A 112 6.73 18.13 4.44
CA ILE A 112 5.29 18.30 4.67
C ILE A 112 4.80 17.44 5.84
N PHE A 113 5.41 16.26 6.06
CA PHE A 113 5.05 15.30 7.11
C PHE A 113 5.90 15.43 8.37
N GLY A 114 6.83 16.39 8.38
CA GLY A 114 7.89 16.46 9.38
C GLY A 114 9.01 15.46 9.08
N ILE A 115 10.25 15.85 9.38
CA ILE A 115 11.37 14.91 9.41
C ILE A 115 11.18 14.09 10.68
N PRO A 116 11.09 12.77 10.65
CA PRO A 116 10.97 11.98 11.87
C PRO A 116 12.13 12.33 12.79
N SER A 117 11.85 12.97 13.90
CA SER A 117 12.86 13.14 14.94
C SER A 117 13.21 11.75 15.50
N ALA A 118 14.44 11.57 15.93
CA ALA A 118 14.97 10.29 16.43
C ALA A 118 14.16 9.63 17.58
N GLN A 119 13.05 10.21 18.00
CA GLN A 119 12.27 9.83 19.17
C GLN A 119 11.07 8.90 18.92
N SER A 120 10.68 8.61 17.69
CA SER A 120 9.59 7.64 17.41
C SER A 120 10.15 6.25 17.09
N GLN A 121 10.73 5.59 18.10
CA GLN A 121 11.29 4.23 17.93
C GLN A 121 10.24 3.17 17.60
N GLU A 122 9.00 3.33 18.07
CA GLU A 122 7.92 2.33 17.84
C GLU A 122 7.42 2.28 16.38
N GLU A 123 7.47 3.40 15.63
CA GLU A 123 7.09 3.42 14.22
C GLU A 123 8.22 2.98 13.27
N LYS A 124 9.47 2.99 13.73
CA LYS A 124 10.64 2.53 12.95
C LYS A 124 10.66 1.02 12.74
N GLU A 125 10.21 0.24 13.72
CA GLU A 125 10.16 -1.21 13.60
C GLU A 125 9.17 -1.73 12.56
N GLU A 126 8.10 -0.97 12.25
CA GLU A 126 7.11 -1.39 11.23
C GLU A 126 7.60 -1.16 9.79
N LYS A 127 8.56 -0.27 9.56
CA LYS A 127 8.98 0.10 8.19
C LYS A 127 10.31 -0.49 7.74
N GLY A 128 11.08 -1.11 8.63
CA GLY A 128 12.36 -1.75 8.28
C GLY A 128 13.43 -0.80 7.71
N GLU A 129 13.17 0.51 7.74
CA GLU A 129 14.07 1.55 7.26
C GLU A 129 14.66 2.31 8.45
N GLU A 130 15.65 1.73 9.10
CA GLU A 130 16.49 2.50 10.02
C GLU A 130 17.30 3.50 9.20
N GLU A 131 17.15 4.79 9.49
CA GLU A 131 18.04 5.83 9.02
C GLU A 131 19.37 5.72 9.77
N ASN A 132 20.13 4.66 9.54
CA ASN A 132 21.45 4.51 10.07
C ASN A 132 22.42 5.34 9.22
N VAL A 133 22.92 6.41 9.78
CA VAL A 133 24.00 7.16 9.15
C VAL A 133 25.31 6.42 9.46
N LEU A 134 25.90 5.81 8.45
CA LEU A 134 27.19 5.18 8.57
C LEU A 134 28.30 6.26 8.56
N PRO A 135 29.40 6.05 9.29
CA PRO A 135 30.59 6.86 9.14
C PRO A 135 31.15 6.76 7.71
N ALA A 136 32.06 7.66 7.37
CA ALA A 136 32.76 7.57 6.09
C ALA A 136 33.72 6.39 6.11
N PHE A 137 33.57 5.48 5.16
CA PHE A 137 34.46 4.34 4.96
C PHE A 137 35.33 4.56 3.73
N VAL A 138 36.59 4.09 3.80
CA VAL A 138 37.51 4.07 2.67
C VAL A 138 37.73 2.63 2.23
N LYS A 139 37.68 2.39 0.91
CA LYS A 139 37.87 1.03 0.37
C LYS A 139 39.25 0.49 0.77
N GLY A 140 39.25 -0.68 1.40
CA GLY A 140 40.49 -1.35 1.85
C GLY A 140 40.97 -0.91 3.21
N GLU A 141 40.24 -0.05 3.94
CA GLU A 141 40.58 0.24 5.32
C GLU A 141 40.42 -1.02 6.19
N SER A 142 41.26 -1.13 7.21
CA SER A 142 41.22 -2.19 8.21
C SER A 142 41.34 -1.62 9.60
N GLY A 143 40.78 -2.29 10.59
CA GLY A 143 40.79 -1.85 11.97
C GLY A 143 40.52 -2.99 12.95
N PRO A 144 40.61 -2.73 14.26
CA PRO A 144 40.26 -3.73 15.26
C PRO A 144 38.79 -4.11 15.14
N HIS A 145 38.50 -5.39 15.24
CA HIS A 145 37.16 -5.95 15.19
C HIS A 145 36.88 -6.70 16.49
N VAL A 146 35.74 -6.37 17.10
CA VAL A 146 35.23 -7.10 18.28
C VAL A 146 33.86 -7.66 17.87
N PRO A 147 33.76 -8.97 17.56
CA PRO A 147 32.52 -9.57 17.16
C PRO A 147 31.60 -9.79 18.36
N ASP A 148 30.32 -9.45 18.18
CA ASP A 148 29.23 -9.83 19.09
C ASP A 148 28.36 -10.87 18.44
N LEU A 149 28.12 -12.01 19.10
CA LEU A 149 27.25 -13.05 18.64
C LEU A 149 25.85 -12.91 19.29
N TYR A 150 24.84 -12.61 18.48
CA TYR A 150 23.47 -12.56 18.95
C TYR A 150 22.67 -13.75 18.41
N GLU A 151 22.17 -14.61 19.29
CA GLU A 151 21.22 -15.64 18.93
C GLU A 151 19.84 -15.02 18.69
N LYS A 152 19.27 -15.25 17.51
CA LYS A 152 17.95 -14.76 17.14
C LYS A 152 17.08 -15.90 16.64
N TRP A 153 15.82 -15.90 17.04
CA TRP A 153 14.82 -16.83 16.57
C TRP A 153 13.99 -16.22 15.46
N THR A 154 13.69 -17.01 14.45
CA THR A 154 12.72 -16.61 13.42
C THR A 154 11.35 -16.37 14.09
N GLN A 155 10.70 -15.31 13.67
CA GLN A 155 9.38 -14.96 14.18
C GLN A 155 8.32 -15.31 13.11
N PRO A 156 7.14 -15.80 13.50
CA PRO A 156 6.05 -16.01 12.56
C PRO A 156 5.62 -14.67 11.93
N PRO A 157 5.00 -14.68 10.74
CA PRO A 157 4.44 -13.49 10.16
C PRO A 157 3.52 -12.75 11.14
N ARG A 158 3.63 -11.43 11.19
CA ARG A 158 2.76 -10.62 12.06
C ARG A 158 1.31 -10.73 11.60
N PRO A 159 0.34 -10.73 12.53
CA PRO A 159 -1.08 -10.65 12.17
C PRO A 159 -1.36 -9.41 11.32
N TYR A 160 -2.35 -9.49 10.45
CA TYR A 160 -2.79 -8.32 9.69
C TYR A 160 -3.37 -7.25 10.60
N THR A 161 -3.16 -6.00 10.22
CA THR A 161 -3.97 -4.86 10.66
C THR A 161 -4.94 -4.50 9.53
N GLU A 162 -5.92 -3.62 9.77
CA GLU A 162 -6.81 -3.15 8.70
C GLU A 162 -6.01 -2.56 7.53
N ALA A 163 -4.98 -1.76 7.83
CA ALA A 163 -4.12 -1.16 6.81
C ALA A 163 -3.31 -2.19 6.02
N THR A 164 -2.73 -3.20 6.70
CA THR A 164 -1.94 -4.22 6.01
C THR A 164 -2.83 -5.22 5.26
N LEU A 165 -4.06 -5.48 5.73
CA LEU A 165 -5.05 -6.27 4.99
C LEU A 165 -5.51 -5.55 3.73
N LEU A 166 -5.84 -4.25 3.80
CA LEU A 166 -6.15 -3.45 2.62
C LEU A 166 -5.02 -3.49 1.59
N ARG A 167 -3.76 -3.36 2.05
CA ARG A 167 -2.60 -3.47 1.18
C ARG A 167 -2.44 -4.87 0.59
N ALA A 168 -2.70 -5.93 1.36
CA ALA A 168 -2.67 -7.31 0.85
C ALA A 168 -3.75 -7.54 -0.22
N MET A 169 -4.97 -7.01 -0.02
CA MET A 169 -6.02 -7.04 -1.04
C MET A 169 -5.60 -6.29 -2.31
N GLU A 170 -4.97 -5.13 -2.18
CA GLU A 170 -4.46 -4.34 -3.31
C GLU A 170 -3.36 -5.08 -4.09
N THR A 171 -2.49 -5.77 -3.39
CA THR A 171 -1.34 -6.48 -3.98
C THR A 171 -1.54 -7.99 -4.06
N ALA A 172 -2.78 -8.46 -4.10
CA ALA A 172 -3.13 -9.89 -4.07
C ALA A 172 -2.49 -10.71 -5.20
N GLY A 173 -2.17 -10.09 -6.32
CA GLY A 173 -1.40 -10.75 -7.38
C GLY A 173 -0.05 -11.32 -6.94
N LYS A 174 0.54 -10.82 -5.86
CA LYS A 174 1.79 -11.37 -5.29
C LYS A 174 1.60 -12.74 -4.63
N LEU A 175 0.36 -13.11 -4.32
CA LEU A 175 -0.01 -14.38 -3.70
C LEU A 175 -0.34 -15.46 -4.74
N VAL A 176 -0.27 -15.13 -6.02
CA VAL A 176 -0.61 -16.04 -7.13
C VAL A 176 0.65 -16.42 -7.88
N ASP A 177 0.87 -17.73 -8.05
CA ASP A 177 2.08 -18.25 -8.70
C ASP A 177 2.02 -18.13 -10.23
N ASN A 178 0.82 -18.14 -10.82
CA ASN A 178 0.63 -18.00 -12.26
C ASN A 178 0.84 -16.55 -12.71
N ASP A 179 1.78 -16.32 -13.63
CA ASP A 179 2.16 -14.98 -14.10
C ASP A 179 1.02 -14.24 -14.81
N GLU A 180 0.18 -14.93 -15.60
CA GLU A 180 -0.96 -14.32 -16.28
C GLU A 180 -2.05 -13.86 -15.30
N LEU A 181 -2.35 -14.68 -14.29
CA LEU A 181 -3.31 -14.34 -13.25
C LEU A 181 -2.76 -13.26 -12.32
N ARG A 182 -1.45 -13.30 -12.05
CA ARG A 182 -0.75 -12.25 -11.33
C ARG A 182 -0.87 -10.90 -12.03
N ASP A 183 -0.68 -10.85 -13.34
CA ASP A 183 -0.83 -9.63 -14.13
C ASP A 183 -2.30 -9.17 -14.20
N ALA A 184 -3.25 -10.09 -14.23
CA ALA A 184 -4.67 -9.74 -14.14
C ALA A 184 -5.05 -9.09 -12.81
N LEU A 185 -4.49 -9.56 -11.70
CA LEU A 185 -4.72 -8.99 -10.36
C LEU A 185 -3.87 -7.75 -10.06
N LYS A 186 -2.82 -7.48 -10.82
CA LYS A 186 -1.87 -6.39 -10.56
C LYS A 186 -2.50 -5.01 -10.63
N GLU A 187 -3.53 -4.82 -11.44
CA GLU A 187 -4.21 -3.54 -11.61
C GLU A 187 -5.29 -3.30 -10.55
N ASN A 188 -6.05 -4.33 -10.19
CA ASN A 188 -7.23 -4.19 -9.34
C ASN A 188 -7.11 -4.86 -7.96
N GLY A 189 -6.29 -5.91 -7.84
CA GLY A 189 -6.23 -6.73 -6.62
C GLY A 189 -7.55 -7.46 -6.34
N ILE A 190 -7.84 -7.72 -5.06
CA ILE A 190 -9.12 -8.24 -4.59
C ILE A 190 -10.01 -7.06 -4.17
N GLY A 191 -11.15 -6.93 -4.80
CA GLY A 191 -12.08 -5.83 -4.59
C GLY A 191 -11.55 -4.49 -5.14
N ARG A 192 -12.47 -3.59 -5.43
CA ARG A 192 -12.13 -2.21 -5.83
C ARG A 192 -11.79 -1.36 -4.61
N PRO A 193 -11.02 -0.27 -4.74
CA PRO A 193 -10.73 0.64 -3.63
C PRO A 193 -11.98 1.07 -2.86
N SER A 194 -13.09 1.35 -3.56
CA SER A 194 -14.36 1.76 -2.96
C SER A 194 -15.10 0.66 -2.18
N THR A 195 -14.81 -0.62 -2.44
CA THR A 195 -15.53 -1.77 -1.83
C THR A 195 -14.71 -2.52 -0.80
N ARG A 196 -13.39 -2.38 -0.77
CA ARG A 196 -12.51 -3.12 0.17
C ARG A 196 -12.87 -2.89 1.63
N ALA A 197 -13.16 -1.65 2.01
CA ALA A 197 -13.57 -1.35 3.39
C ALA A 197 -14.86 -2.09 3.76
N ALA A 198 -15.88 -2.06 2.89
CA ALA A 198 -17.15 -2.77 3.11
C ALA A 198 -16.97 -4.29 3.18
N ILE A 199 -16.03 -4.86 2.42
CA ILE A 199 -15.67 -6.29 2.51
C ILE A 199 -15.12 -6.61 3.91
N ILE A 200 -14.16 -5.82 4.40
CA ILE A 200 -13.58 -6.01 5.75
C ILE A 200 -14.66 -5.86 6.83
N GLU A 201 -15.49 -4.82 6.74
CA GLU A 201 -16.62 -4.63 7.65
C GLU A 201 -17.58 -5.83 7.65
N THR A 202 -17.79 -6.45 6.48
CA THR A 202 -18.62 -7.66 6.38
C THR A 202 -18.00 -8.84 7.13
N LEU A 203 -16.68 -8.99 7.10
CA LEU A 203 -15.98 -10.04 7.87
C LEU A 203 -16.17 -9.84 9.38
N PHE A 204 -16.11 -8.60 9.88
CA PHE A 204 -16.42 -8.27 11.27
C PHE A 204 -17.88 -8.55 11.59
N LYS A 205 -18.81 -8.07 10.77
CA LYS A 205 -20.26 -8.24 10.97
C LYS A 205 -20.68 -9.71 11.03
N ARG A 206 -20.03 -10.55 10.25
CA ARG A 206 -20.26 -12.01 10.23
C ARG A 206 -19.46 -12.75 11.32
N ASN A 207 -18.71 -12.04 12.14
CA ASN A 207 -17.88 -12.59 13.19
C ASN A 207 -16.84 -13.62 12.67
N TYR A 208 -16.33 -13.42 11.47
CA TYR A 208 -15.23 -14.25 10.93
C TYR A 208 -13.86 -13.78 11.41
N ILE A 209 -13.74 -12.47 11.66
CA ILE A 209 -12.57 -11.85 12.24
C ILE A 209 -12.97 -10.95 13.42
N ARG A 210 -12.03 -10.73 14.32
CA ARG A 210 -12.15 -9.76 15.41
C ARG A 210 -10.91 -8.91 15.51
N LYS A 211 -11.01 -7.77 16.16
CA LYS A 211 -9.88 -6.86 16.40
C LYS A 211 -9.35 -7.06 17.80
N GLU A 212 -8.05 -7.31 17.92
CA GLU A 212 -7.31 -7.29 19.18
C GLU A 212 -6.28 -6.17 19.12
N LYS A 213 -6.53 -5.06 19.83
CA LYS A 213 -5.79 -3.81 19.68
C LYS A 213 -5.79 -3.36 18.21
N LYS A 214 -4.67 -3.38 17.51
CA LYS A 214 -4.55 -3.05 16.09
C LYS A 214 -4.59 -4.28 15.16
N ASN A 215 -4.48 -5.47 15.71
CA ASN A 215 -4.38 -6.72 14.95
C ASN A 215 -5.75 -7.30 14.61
N LEU A 216 -5.85 -7.92 13.46
CA LEU A 216 -6.99 -8.70 13.00
C LEU A 216 -6.72 -10.18 13.28
N ILE A 217 -7.61 -10.80 14.03
CA ILE A 217 -7.50 -12.20 14.41
C ILE A 217 -8.71 -12.94 13.87
N ALA A 218 -8.46 -14.11 13.24
CA ALA A 218 -9.54 -15.01 12.84
C ALA A 218 -10.27 -15.54 14.09
N THR A 219 -11.59 -15.59 14.04
CA THR A 219 -12.39 -16.23 15.09
C THR A 219 -12.50 -17.74 14.82
N PRO A 220 -12.91 -18.55 15.81
CA PRO A 220 -13.22 -19.97 15.56
C PRO A 220 -14.19 -20.15 14.39
N THR A 221 -15.27 -19.37 14.34
CA THR A 221 -16.24 -19.39 13.24
C THR A 221 -15.61 -19.11 11.87
N GLY A 222 -14.68 -18.15 11.81
CA GLY A 222 -13.96 -17.85 10.58
C GLY A 222 -13.02 -18.99 10.14
N VAL A 223 -12.36 -19.63 11.10
CA VAL A 223 -11.51 -20.80 10.84
C VAL A 223 -12.34 -21.99 10.36
N GLU A 224 -13.42 -22.31 11.07
CA GLU A 224 -14.33 -23.40 10.71
C GLU A 224 -14.93 -23.20 9.31
N LEU A 225 -15.33 -21.98 8.96
CA LEU A 225 -15.83 -21.68 7.62
C LEU A 225 -14.82 -22.10 6.55
N ILE A 226 -13.56 -21.72 6.70
CA ILE A 226 -12.51 -22.05 5.73
C ILE A 226 -12.23 -23.57 5.68
N GLN A 227 -12.38 -24.27 6.81
CA GLN A 227 -12.21 -25.72 6.88
C GLN A 227 -13.36 -26.48 6.20
N ILE A 228 -14.59 -25.97 6.29
CA ILE A 228 -15.77 -26.60 5.67
C ILE A 228 -15.78 -26.40 4.14
N ILE A 229 -15.20 -25.31 3.64
CA ILE A 229 -15.10 -25.09 2.21
C ILE A 229 -14.09 -26.10 1.62
N HIS A 230 -14.58 -27.03 0.81
CA HIS A 230 -13.74 -28.04 0.13
C HIS A 230 -13.18 -27.52 -1.19
N GLU A 231 -13.84 -26.54 -1.80
CA GLU A 231 -13.40 -25.94 -3.07
C GLU A 231 -12.23 -24.98 -2.87
N GLU A 232 -11.01 -25.42 -3.23
CA GLU A 232 -9.78 -24.64 -3.03
C GLU A 232 -9.76 -23.33 -3.78
N LEU A 233 -10.39 -23.26 -4.97
CA LEU A 233 -10.47 -22.03 -5.74
C LEU A 233 -11.22 -20.90 -5.01
N LEU A 234 -12.22 -21.25 -4.19
CA LEU A 234 -12.93 -20.26 -3.39
C LEU A 234 -12.08 -19.66 -2.26
N LYS A 235 -11.02 -20.37 -1.84
CA LYS A 235 -10.10 -19.95 -0.79
C LYS A 235 -8.89 -19.22 -1.33
N SER A 236 -8.70 -19.16 -2.65
CA SER A 236 -7.53 -18.57 -3.28
C SER A 236 -7.85 -17.24 -4.00
N ALA A 237 -6.84 -16.41 -4.19
CA ALA A 237 -6.93 -15.21 -5.01
C ALA A 237 -7.03 -15.53 -6.52
N GLU A 238 -6.72 -16.78 -6.92
CA GLU A 238 -6.68 -17.21 -8.32
C GLU A 238 -8.03 -17.09 -9.01
N LEU A 239 -9.12 -17.46 -8.32
CA LEU A 239 -10.47 -17.34 -8.86
C LEU A 239 -10.79 -15.90 -9.29
N THR A 240 -10.44 -14.93 -8.45
CA THR A 240 -10.58 -13.51 -8.80
C THR A 240 -9.71 -13.16 -10.01
N GLY A 241 -8.48 -13.68 -10.08
CA GLY A 241 -7.59 -13.48 -11.22
C GLY A 241 -8.14 -14.04 -12.52
N ILE A 242 -8.71 -15.25 -12.48
CA ILE A 242 -9.34 -15.89 -13.64
C ILE A 242 -10.52 -15.06 -14.16
N TRP A 243 -11.37 -14.58 -13.26
CA TRP A 243 -12.52 -13.75 -13.66
C TRP A 243 -12.12 -12.38 -14.19
N GLU A 244 -11.20 -11.70 -13.54
CA GLU A 244 -10.68 -10.42 -14.01
C GLU A 244 -10.02 -10.54 -15.39
N LYS A 245 -9.28 -11.63 -15.64
CA LYS A 245 -8.71 -11.92 -16.96
C LYS A 245 -9.82 -12.05 -18.02
N LYS A 246 -10.84 -12.91 -17.78
CA LYS A 246 -11.94 -13.12 -18.71
C LYS A 246 -12.76 -11.85 -18.96
N LEU A 247 -13.01 -11.05 -17.90
CA LEU A 247 -13.72 -9.78 -18.05
C LEU A 247 -12.96 -8.79 -18.94
N ARG A 248 -11.64 -8.72 -18.84
CA ARG A 248 -10.81 -7.92 -19.75
C ARG A 248 -10.81 -8.43 -21.19
N GLU A 249 -10.81 -9.74 -21.35
CA GLU A 249 -10.91 -10.35 -22.68
C GLU A 249 -12.29 -10.04 -23.33
N ILE A 250 -13.36 -10.00 -22.53
CA ILE A 250 -14.68 -9.55 -22.99
C ILE A 250 -14.64 -8.07 -23.40
N GLU A 251 -14.04 -7.21 -22.60
CA GLU A 251 -13.87 -5.78 -22.92
C GLU A 251 -13.10 -5.59 -24.23
N ARG A 252 -12.06 -6.39 -24.46
CA ARG A 252 -11.26 -6.40 -25.70
C ARG A 252 -11.96 -7.13 -26.85
N ARG A 253 -13.15 -7.71 -26.66
CA ARG A 253 -13.90 -8.50 -27.63
C ARG A 253 -13.18 -9.77 -28.09
N THR A 254 -12.30 -10.31 -27.28
CA THR A 254 -11.56 -11.57 -27.55
C THR A 254 -12.18 -12.77 -26.84
N TYR A 255 -13.14 -12.55 -25.92
CA TYR A 255 -13.89 -13.59 -25.21
C TYR A 255 -15.39 -13.30 -25.24
N ASN A 256 -16.24 -14.36 -25.24
CA ASN A 256 -17.68 -14.22 -25.33
C ASN A 256 -18.32 -14.06 -23.95
N ALA A 257 -19.09 -12.97 -23.75
CA ALA A 257 -19.77 -12.70 -22.48
C ALA A 257 -20.83 -13.76 -22.11
N GLY A 258 -21.54 -14.33 -23.10
CA GLY A 258 -22.50 -15.40 -22.86
C GLY A 258 -21.82 -16.68 -22.37
N GLN A 259 -20.70 -17.04 -22.97
CA GLN A 259 -19.89 -18.18 -22.53
C GLN A 259 -19.39 -17.97 -21.08
N PHE A 260 -18.90 -16.77 -20.74
CA PHE A 260 -18.50 -16.44 -19.37
C PHE A 260 -19.64 -16.66 -18.36
N LEU A 261 -20.85 -16.23 -18.70
CA LEU A 261 -22.01 -16.40 -17.82
C LEU A 261 -22.40 -17.88 -17.62
N GLU A 262 -22.31 -18.70 -18.68
CA GLU A 262 -22.57 -20.13 -18.56
C GLU A 262 -21.52 -20.85 -17.71
N GLU A 263 -20.25 -20.53 -17.89
CA GLU A 263 -19.16 -21.06 -17.05
C GLU A 263 -19.33 -20.65 -15.57
N LEU A 264 -19.73 -19.40 -15.31
CA LEU A 264 -20.03 -18.93 -13.96
C LEU A 264 -21.18 -19.70 -13.32
N LYS A 265 -22.28 -19.89 -14.05
CA LYS A 265 -23.44 -20.69 -13.58
C LYS A 265 -23.06 -22.13 -13.30
N GLN A 266 -22.29 -22.74 -14.19
CA GLN A 266 -21.79 -24.10 -14.01
C GLN A 266 -20.94 -24.22 -12.75
N MET A 267 -19.96 -23.33 -12.56
CA MET A 267 -19.12 -23.32 -11.37
C MET A 267 -19.94 -23.15 -10.08
N VAL A 268 -20.91 -22.23 -10.06
CA VAL A 268 -21.81 -22.06 -8.91
C VAL A 268 -22.59 -23.32 -8.63
N SER A 269 -23.12 -23.99 -9.68
CA SER A 269 -23.84 -25.25 -9.54
C SER A 269 -22.96 -26.35 -8.97
N GLU A 270 -21.73 -26.50 -9.44
CA GLU A 270 -20.76 -27.50 -8.95
C GLU A 270 -20.42 -27.26 -7.47
N VAL A 271 -20.15 -26.02 -7.07
CA VAL A 271 -19.90 -25.65 -5.68
C VAL A 271 -21.11 -25.97 -4.79
N VAL A 272 -22.32 -25.62 -5.23
CA VAL A 272 -23.54 -25.92 -4.44
C VAL A 272 -23.73 -27.43 -4.28
N MET A 273 -23.54 -28.18 -5.34
CA MET A 273 -23.68 -29.64 -5.29
C MET A 273 -22.60 -30.29 -4.39
N SER A 274 -21.38 -29.78 -4.43
CA SER A 274 -20.29 -30.22 -3.55
C SER A 274 -20.55 -29.95 -2.06
N VAL A 275 -21.29 -28.91 -1.73
CA VAL A 275 -21.66 -28.59 -0.33
C VAL A 275 -22.85 -29.41 0.15
N LEU A 276 -23.74 -29.85 -0.77
CA LEU A 276 -24.93 -30.63 -0.44
C LEU A 276 -24.69 -32.16 -0.39
N SER A 277 -23.57 -32.61 -0.96
CA SER A 277 -23.12 -34.01 -0.90
C SER A 277 -22.35 -34.32 0.40
#